data_97a422a67b084f099a47c90b4208f390
#
_entry.id   97a422a67b084f099a47c90b4208f390
#
_cell.length_a   1.000
_cell.length_b   1.000
_cell.length_c   1.000
_cell.angle_alpha   90.00
_cell.angle_beta   90.00
_cell.angle_gamma   90.00
#
_symmetry.space_group_name_H-M   'P 1'
#
loop_
_entity.id
_entity.type
_entity.pdbx_description
1 polymer ?
#
loop_
_entity_poly.entity_id
_entity_poly.type
_entity_poly.pdbx_seq_one_letter_code
_entity_poly.pdbx_strand_id
1 'polypeptide(L)'
;MEERKKQDLTAEADGIIEGRNAVIEALRAGETIDKIYLQKGETDKTLGHIASKARAAGVVVVEADRRKLDAMSRTHAHQGVIALAAVREYVSVESILDAAREKGEDPLLVVCDEISDPHNLGAIIRTAECAGTHGVVIPKRRSAGLTAVVAKTSAGAVAHVPVARVPNIPALLKDLKKQGVWVFGTAADGTTALYDADLKGPAAIVIGSEGDGMTRLAAENCDFLESIPMRGKLNSLNASAAAAILLYEAVRQRMA
;
A
#
# COMPACT_ATOMS: atom_id res chain seq x y z
N MET A 1 -18.67 -17.93 -5.74
CA MET A 1 -18.43 -16.52 -6.15
C MET A 1 -19.28 -15.53 -5.36
N GLU A 2 -20.58 -15.79 -5.14
CA GLU A 2 -21.47 -14.93 -4.34
C GLU A 2 -21.14 -14.90 -2.83
N GLU A 3 -20.80 -16.03 -2.24
CA GLU A 3 -20.39 -16.08 -0.82
C GLU A 3 -19.08 -15.33 -0.55
N ARG A 4 -18.11 -15.37 -1.48
CA ARG A 4 -16.89 -14.59 -1.40
C ARG A 4 -17.18 -13.08 -1.48
N LYS A 5 -18.06 -12.65 -2.40
CA LYS A 5 -18.54 -11.26 -2.48
C LYS A 5 -19.26 -10.80 -1.21
N LYS A 6 -20.08 -11.69 -0.61
CA LYS A 6 -20.78 -11.39 0.66
C LYS A 6 -19.82 -11.28 1.84
N GLN A 7 -18.79 -12.14 1.89
CA GLN A 7 -17.74 -12.07 2.92
C GLN A 7 -16.82 -10.86 2.75
N ASP A 8 -16.54 -10.44 1.51
CA ASP A 8 -15.76 -9.23 1.23
C ASP A 8 -16.54 -7.97 1.59
N LEU A 9 -17.84 -7.91 1.30
CA LEU A 9 -18.73 -6.82 1.73
C LEU A 9 -18.85 -6.70 3.25
N THR A 10 -18.83 -7.81 4.01
CA THR A 10 -18.81 -7.76 5.48
C THR A 10 -17.46 -7.34 6.04
N ALA A 11 -16.35 -7.69 5.40
CA ALA A 11 -15.01 -7.25 5.81
C ALA A 11 -14.73 -5.78 5.43
N GLU A 12 -15.21 -5.30 4.28
CA GLU A 12 -15.19 -3.88 3.95
C GLU A 12 -16.01 -3.05 4.93
N ALA A 13 -17.03 -3.65 5.52
CA ALA A 13 -17.88 -3.00 6.51
C ALA A 13 -17.15 -2.75 7.85
N ASP A 14 -16.18 -3.57 8.24
CA ASP A 14 -15.36 -3.33 9.42
C ASP A 14 -14.34 -2.21 9.12
N GLY A 15 -14.45 -1.08 9.83
CA GLY A 15 -13.63 0.10 9.60
C GLY A 15 -14.28 1.21 8.77
N ILE A 16 -15.55 1.05 8.37
CA ILE A 16 -16.33 2.13 7.77
C ILE A 16 -16.93 3.01 8.87
N ILE A 17 -16.61 4.30 8.81
CA ILE A 17 -17.19 5.34 9.66
C ILE A 17 -18.06 6.21 8.77
N GLU A 18 -19.37 6.19 8.98
CA GLU A 18 -20.33 6.92 8.15
C GLU A 18 -21.15 7.95 8.93
N GLY A 19 -21.45 9.05 8.25
CA GLY A 19 -22.16 10.17 8.85
C GLY A 19 -21.26 11.26 9.39
N ARG A 20 -21.75 12.50 9.35
CA ARG A 20 -20.96 13.72 9.64
C ARG A 20 -20.39 13.73 11.05
N ASN A 21 -21.22 13.44 12.04
CA ASN A 21 -20.81 13.47 13.45
C ASN A 21 -19.78 12.39 13.76
N ALA A 22 -19.99 11.16 13.28
CA ALA A 22 -19.06 10.06 13.49
C ALA A 22 -17.69 10.35 12.90
N VAL A 23 -17.62 10.88 11.67
CA VAL A 23 -16.35 11.24 11.03
C VAL A 23 -15.66 12.41 11.75
N ILE A 24 -16.43 13.40 12.25
CA ILE A 24 -15.85 14.51 13.04
C ILE A 24 -15.24 13.98 14.35
N GLU A 25 -15.94 13.07 15.04
CA GLU A 25 -15.44 12.51 16.30
C GLU A 25 -14.22 11.60 16.08
N ALA A 26 -14.21 10.78 15.04
CA ALA A 26 -13.03 9.98 14.67
C ALA A 26 -11.80 10.87 14.39
N LEU A 27 -11.99 11.97 13.64
CA LEU A 27 -10.93 12.96 13.42
C LEU A 27 -10.47 13.67 14.70
N ARG A 28 -11.38 13.92 15.66
CA ARG A 28 -11.05 14.52 16.96
C ARG A 28 -10.34 13.54 17.89
N ALA A 29 -10.75 12.29 17.87
CA ALA A 29 -10.14 11.22 18.65
C ALA A 29 -8.73 10.84 18.15
N GLY A 30 -8.32 11.33 16.97
CA GLY A 30 -7.04 10.99 16.36
C GLY A 30 -7.02 9.57 15.79
N GLU A 31 -8.19 9.01 15.44
CA GLU A 31 -8.24 7.70 14.80
C GLU A 31 -7.44 7.69 13.49
N THR A 32 -6.75 6.60 13.23
CA THR A 32 -6.00 6.44 11.98
C THR A 32 -6.98 6.22 10.83
N ILE A 33 -7.19 7.27 10.04
CA ILE A 33 -8.08 7.25 8.89
C ILE A 33 -7.25 7.16 7.60
N ASP A 34 -7.55 6.16 6.80
CA ASP A 34 -6.92 5.99 5.49
C ASP A 34 -7.40 7.00 4.47
N LYS A 35 -8.73 7.16 4.39
CA LYS A 35 -9.35 7.95 3.34
C LYS A 35 -10.74 8.42 3.77
N ILE A 36 -11.08 9.63 3.37
CA ILE A 36 -12.44 10.17 3.52
C ILE A 36 -13.04 10.43 2.15
N TYR A 37 -14.21 9.87 1.91
CA TYR A 37 -15.02 10.13 0.73
C TYR A 37 -16.06 11.19 1.05
N LEU A 38 -16.10 12.25 0.25
CA LEU A 38 -17.09 13.32 0.34
C LEU A 38 -17.95 13.34 -0.91
N GLN A 39 -19.25 13.57 -0.74
CA GLN A 39 -20.17 13.66 -1.85
C GLN A 39 -19.84 14.87 -2.74
N LYS A 40 -19.64 14.60 -4.03
CA LYS A 40 -19.35 15.63 -5.02
C LYS A 40 -20.55 16.57 -5.22
N GLY A 41 -20.25 17.87 -5.32
CA GLY A 41 -21.26 18.89 -5.62
C GLY A 41 -22.13 19.32 -4.45
N GLU A 42 -21.92 18.80 -3.25
CA GLU A 42 -22.62 19.23 -2.05
C GLU A 42 -21.88 20.37 -1.37
N THR A 43 -22.48 21.56 -1.35
CA THR A 43 -21.93 22.78 -0.75
C THR A 43 -22.38 22.96 0.69
N ASP A 44 -22.15 21.96 1.54
CA ASP A 44 -22.49 22.02 2.96
C ASP A 44 -21.29 22.48 3.79
N LYS A 45 -21.54 23.44 4.73
CA LYS A 45 -20.48 23.96 5.61
C LYS A 45 -19.83 22.89 6.47
N THR A 46 -20.59 21.87 6.90
CA THR A 46 -20.10 20.77 7.72
C THR A 46 -19.15 19.86 6.92
N LEU A 47 -19.50 19.54 5.67
CA LEU A 47 -18.61 18.76 4.80
C LEU A 47 -17.34 19.54 4.47
N GLY A 48 -17.43 20.85 4.26
CA GLY A 48 -16.26 21.73 4.11
C GLY A 48 -15.37 21.72 5.34
N HIS A 49 -15.94 21.75 6.53
CA HIS A 49 -15.21 21.65 7.78
C HIS A 49 -14.51 20.29 7.95
N ILE A 50 -15.19 19.19 7.66
CA ILE A 50 -14.61 17.84 7.66
C ILE A 50 -13.43 17.77 6.68
N ALA A 51 -13.59 18.28 5.45
CA ALA A 51 -12.53 18.30 4.45
C ALA A 51 -11.28 19.09 4.93
N SER A 52 -11.50 20.24 5.57
CA SER A 52 -10.42 21.06 6.12
C SER A 52 -9.67 20.34 7.24
N LYS A 53 -10.40 19.78 8.22
CA LYS A 53 -9.80 19.01 9.32
C LYS A 53 -9.04 17.78 8.83
N ALA A 54 -9.63 17.03 7.91
CA ALA A 54 -9.00 15.85 7.32
C ALA A 54 -7.67 16.19 6.63
N ARG A 55 -7.66 17.26 5.82
CA ARG A 55 -6.42 17.74 5.17
C ARG A 55 -5.37 18.19 6.17
N ALA A 56 -5.77 18.90 7.23
CA ALA A 56 -4.87 19.32 8.31
C ALA A 56 -4.27 18.10 9.05
N ALA A 57 -5.03 17.02 9.21
CA ALA A 57 -4.57 15.74 9.75
C ALA A 57 -3.80 14.85 8.73
N GLY A 58 -3.57 15.34 7.50
CA GLY A 58 -2.87 14.57 6.46
C GLY A 58 -3.67 13.41 5.86
N VAL A 59 -4.99 13.35 6.13
CA VAL A 59 -5.88 12.31 5.61
C VAL A 59 -6.24 12.63 4.15
N VAL A 60 -6.26 11.61 3.30
CA VAL A 60 -6.65 11.75 1.90
C VAL A 60 -8.15 11.95 1.79
N VAL A 61 -8.56 13.06 1.17
CA VAL A 61 -9.96 13.36 0.87
C VAL A 61 -10.22 13.15 -0.63
N VAL A 62 -11.24 12.36 -0.94
CA VAL A 62 -11.66 12.01 -2.29
C VAL A 62 -13.10 12.44 -2.51
N GLU A 63 -13.38 13.15 -3.59
CA GLU A 63 -14.74 13.39 -4.01
C GLU A 63 -15.32 12.14 -4.68
N ALA A 64 -16.54 11.77 -4.31
CA ALA A 64 -17.26 10.63 -4.83
C ALA A 64 -18.70 11.01 -5.19
N ASP A 65 -19.26 10.36 -6.19
CA ASP A 65 -20.68 10.49 -6.46
C ASP A 65 -21.51 9.79 -5.37
N ARG A 66 -22.78 10.16 -5.29
CA ARG A 66 -23.70 9.60 -4.29
C ARG A 66 -23.85 8.07 -4.42
N ARG A 67 -23.87 7.54 -5.65
CA ARG A 67 -24.00 6.10 -5.91
C ARG A 67 -22.85 5.31 -5.29
N LYS A 68 -21.63 5.85 -5.37
CA LYS A 68 -20.46 5.24 -4.74
C LYS A 68 -20.57 5.26 -3.22
N LEU A 69 -21.03 6.36 -2.63
CA LEU A 69 -21.24 6.43 -1.18
C LEU A 69 -22.38 5.48 -0.74
N ASP A 70 -23.50 5.44 -1.46
CA ASP A 70 -24.59 4.51 -1.20
C ASP A 70 -24.13 3.04 -1.27
N ALA A 71 -23.24 2.70 -2.21
CA ALA A 71 -22.68 1.36 -2.36
C ALA A 71 -21.70 0.99 -1.23
N MET A 72 -21.02 1.97 -0.65
CA MET A 72 -20.10 1.78 0.49
C MET A 72 -20.82 1.80 1.83
N SER A 73 -21.97 2.49 1.93
CA SER A 73 -22.69 2.70 3.18
C SER A 73 -23.35 1.42 3.67
N ARG A 74 -23.27 1.18 4.98
CA ARG A 74 -23.93 0.06 5.67
C ARG A 74 -25.38 0.38 6.09
N THR A 75 -25.59 1.62 6.53
CA THR A 75 -26.86 2.07 7.12
C THR A 75 -27.68 2.92 6.16
N HIS A 76 -27.11 3.25 5.00
CA HIS A 76 -27.67 4.22 4.04
C HIS A 76 -27.87 5.63 4.64
N ALA A 77 -27.22 5.92 5.76
CA ALA A 77 -27.29 7.19 6.48
C ALA A 77 -25.96 7.98 6.46
N HIS A 78 -25.18 7.83 5.38
CA HIS A 78 -23.82 8.42 5.27
C HIS A 78 -23.79 9.96 5.25
N GLN A 79 -24.90 10.64 5.02
CA GLN A 79 -25.00 12.12 5.06
C GLN A 79 -23.94 12.84 4.21
N GLY A 80 -23.55 12.24 3.08
CA GLY A 80 -22.54 12.79 2.16
C GLY A 80 -21.07 12.54 2.57
N VAL A 81 -20.81 11.76 3.61
CA VAL A 81 -19.44 11.44 4.03
C VAL A 81 -19.29 10.01 4.53
N ILE A 82 -18.19 9.38 4.10
CA ILE A 82 -17.73 8.08 4.61
C ILE A 82 -16.21 8.16 4.81
N ALA A 83 -15.73 7.72 5.97
CA ALA A 83 -14.31 7.52 6.23
C ALA A 83 -13.98 6.03 6.31
N LEU A 84 -12.80 5.67 5.86
CA LEU A 84 -12.23 4.34 6.04
C LEU A 84 -11.15 4.43 7.11
N ALA A 85 -11.36 3.75 8.23
CA ALA A 85 -10.36 3.62 9.28
C ALA A 85 -9.28 2.61 8.85
N ALA A 86 -8.04 2.88 9.22
CA ALA A 86 -6.95 1.92 9.07
C ALA A 86 -6.99 0.92 10.25
N VAL A 87 -6.73 -0.34 9.96
CA VAL A 87 -6.67 -1.40 10.99
C VAL A 87 -5.42 -1.30 11.86
N ARG A 88 -4.44 -0.49 11.46
CA ARG A 88 -3.19 -0.25 12.18
C ARG A 88 -2.62 1.12 11.81
N GLU A 89 -1.86 1.70 12.72
CA GLU A 89 -1.09 2.91 12.48
C GLU A 89 0.04 2.69 11.47
N TYR A 90 0.29 3.70 10.66
CA TYR A 90 1.43 3.76 9.77
C TYR A 90 2.66 4.22 10.53
N VAL A 91 3.81 3.67 10.15
CA VAL A 91 5.10 4.10 10.68
C VAL A 91 5.86 5.00 9.70
N SER A 92 6.96 5.60 10.12
CA SER A 92 7.86 6.30 9.21
C SER A 92 8.81 5.32 8.51
N VAL A 93 9.33 5.69 7.35
CA VAL A 93 10.35 4.89 6.64
C VAL A 93 11.63 4.83 7.47
N GLU A 94 11.98 5.94 8.11
CA GLU A 94 13.13 6.05 9.00
C GLU A 94 13.07 5.02 10.13
N SER A 95 11.90 4.87 10.78
CA SER A 95 11.74 3.88 11.87
C SER A 95 11.90 2.43 11.39
N ILE A 96 11.54 2.14 10.13
CA ILE A 96 11.77 0.81 9.53
C ILE A 96 13.28 0.57 9.33
N LEU A 97 13.98 1.56 8.79
CA LEU A 97 15.42 1.48 8.55
C LEU A 97 16.22 1.39 9.87
N ASP A 98 15.80 2.17 10.87
CA ASP A 98 16.43 2.14 12.19
C ASP A 98 16.24 0.79 12.88
N ALA A 99 15.05 0.19 12.78
CA ALA A 99 14.80 -1.15 13.30
C ALA A 99 15.67 -2.23 12.63
N ALA A 100 15.95 -2.12 11.32
CA ALA A 100 16.90 -3.01 10.63
C ALA A 100 18.34 -2.82 11.16
N ARG A 101 18.78 -1.56 11.31
CA ARG A 101 20.12 -1.23 11.85
C ARG A 101 20.30 -1.73 13.28
N GLU A 102 19.29 -1.58 14.13
CA GLU A 102 19.32 -2.06 15.52
C GLU A 102 19.47 -3.59 15.61
N LYS A 103 18.95 -4.32 14.63
CA LYS A 103 19.14 -5.78 14.51
C LYS A 103 20.49 -6.16 13.89
N GLY A 104 21.24 -5.21 13.34
CA GLY A 104 22.46 -5.48 12.56
C GLY A 104 22.17 -6.16 11.22
N GLU A 105 20.99 -5.96 10.65
CA GLU A 105 20.54 -6.57 9.41
C GLU A 105 20.52 -5.54 8.27
N ASP A 106 20.86 -5.98 7.07
CA ASP A 106 20.71 -5.18 5.87
C ASP A 106 19.21 -5.02 5.54
N PRO A 107 18.68 -3.77 5.43
CA PRO A 107 17.26 -3.57 5.19
C PRO A 107 16.80 -4.23 3.89
N LEU A 108 15.65 -4.90 3.96
CA LEU A 108 14.88 -5.40 2.83
C LEU A 108 13.51 -4.78 2.89
N LEU A 109 13.20 -3.90 1.94
CA LEU A 109 11.94 -3.18 1.86
C LEU A 109 11.14 -3.61 0.63
N VAL A 110 9.81 -3.58 0.75
CA VAL A 110 8.90 -3.66 -0.38
C VAL A 110 8.29 -2.28 -0.61
N VAL A 111 8.42 -1.75 -1.80
CA VAL A 111 7.81 -0.48 -2.20
C VAL A 111 6.71 -0.76 -3.22
N CYS A 112 5.45 -0.51 -2.86
CA CYS A 112 4.32 -0.68 -3.75
C CYS A 112 4.06 0.62 -4.52
N ASP A 113 4.17 0.59 -5.84
CA ASP A 113 3.87 1.73 -6.71
C ASP A 113 2.49 1.53 -7.35
N GLU A 114 1.49 2.30 -6.89
CA GLU A 114 0.09 2.28 -7.36
C GLU A 114 -0.64 0.93 -7.24
N ILE A 115 -0.31 0.10 -6.24
CA ILE A 115 -1.09 -1.12 -5.92
C ILE A 115 -2.44 -0.72 -5.33
N SER A 116 -3.48 -0.67 -6.16
CA SER A 116 -4.81 -0.18 -5.79
C SER A 116 -5.77 -1.27 -5.31
N ASP A 117 -5.51 -2.54 -5.65
CA ASP A 117 -6.29 -3.68 -5.19
C ASP A 117 -5.87 -4.08 -3.77
N PRO A 118 -6.80 -4.05 -2.78
CA PRO A 118 -6.52 -4.47 -1.41
C PRO A 118 -6.17 -5.96 -1.28
N HIS A 119 -6.62 -6.82 -2.21
CA HIS A 119 -6.25 -8.23 -2.21
C HIS A 119 -4.77 -8.40 -2.55
N ASN A 120 -4.27 -7.68 -3.55
CA ASN A 120 -2.86 -7.68 -3.89
C ASN A 120 -2.00 -7.10 -2.78
N LEU A 121 -2.39 -5.95 -2.20
CA LEU A 121 -1.64 -5.38 -1.09
C LEU A 121 -1.58 -6.34 0.10
N GLY A 122 -2.70 -6.97 0.46
CA GLY A 122 -2.74 -7.95 1.55
C GLY A 122 -1.85 -9.17 1.27
N ALA A 123 -1.86 -9.71 0.05
CA ALA A 123 -0.99 -10.81 -0.35
C ALA A 123 0.49 -10.42 -0.35
N ILE A 124 0.83 -9.20 -0.80
CA ILE A 124 2.20 -8.65 -0.74
C ILE A 124 2.66 -8.53 0.71
N ILE A 125 1.85 -7.96 1.61
CA ILE A 125 2.18 -7.83 3.04
C ILE A 125 2.39 -9.21 3.68
N ARG A 126 1.55 -10.21 3.33
CA ARG A 126 1.72 -11.58 3.82
C ARG A 126 3.05 -12.19 3.36
N THR A 127 3.38 -12.03 2.08
CA THR A 127 4.65 -12.52 1.55
C THR A 127 5.84 -11.77 2.17
N ALA A 128 5.73 -10.47 2.36
CA ALA A 128 6.73 -9.64 3.01
C ALA A 128 7.04 -10.12 4.44
N GLU A 129 6.00 -10.47 5.21
CA GLU A 129 6.16 -11.07 6.54
C GLU A 129 6.91 -12.38 6.47
N CYS A 130 6.43 -13.32 5.64
CA CYS A 130 7.05 -14.65 5.49
C CYS A 130 8.49 -14.57 4.97
N ALA A 131 8.83 -13.56 4.20
CA ALA A 131 10.18 -13.31 3.67
C ALA A 131 11.09 -12.57 4.67
N GLY A 132 10.58 -12.18 5.84
CA GLY A 132 11.36 -11.44 6.84
C GLY A 132 11.74 -10.04 6.40
N THR A 133 10.90 -9.35 5.60
CA THR A 133 11.18 -7.97 5.21
C THR A 133 11.02 -7.02 6.40
N HIS A 134 11.77 -5.94 6.40
CA HIS A 134 11.72 -4.94 7.47
C HIS A 134 10.49 -4.05 7.39
N GLY A 135 9.90 -3.91 6.20
CA GLY A 135 8.65 -3.16 6.04
C GLY A 135 8.17 -3.04 4.61
N VAL A 136 6.91 -2.58 4.50
CA VAL A 136 6.24 -2.29 3.24
C VAL A 136 5.98 -0.79 3.16
N VAL A 137 6.23 -0.19 2.00
CA VAL A 137 5.96 1.24 1.76
C VAL A 137 4.89 1.38 0.68
N ILE A 138 3.87 2.19 0.96
CA ILE A 138 2.78 2.49 0.02
C ILE A 138 2.64 4.00 -0.20
N PRO A 139 2.17 4.46 -1.37
CA PRO A 139 1.88 5.87 -1.57
C PRO A 139 0.58 6.28 -0.85
N LYS A 140 0.47 7.57 -0.46
CA LYS A 140 -0.75 8.14 0.13
C LYS A 140 -1.95 8.14 -0.83
N ARG A 141 -1.68 8.19 -2.13
CA ARG A 141 -2.71 8.25 -3.18
C ARG A 141 -2.50 7.12 -4.17
N ARG A 142 -3.57 6.74 -4.89
CA ARG A 142 -3.55 5.70 -5.93
C ARG A 142 -3.07 4.35 -5.39
N SER A 143 -3.38 4.04 -4.14
CA SER A 143 -3.04 2.78 -3.50
C SER A 143 -4.17 2.33 -2.60
N ALA A 144 -4.26 1.03 -2.36
CA ALA A 144 -4.99 0.49 -1.23
C ALA A 144 -4.33 0.94 0.07
N GLY A 145 -5.12 1.15 1.12
CA GLY A 145 -4.64 1.42 2.47
C GLY A 145 -4.80 0.20 3.37
N LEU A 146 -4.45 0.31 4.65
CA LEU A 146 -4.55 -0.77 5.62
C LEU A 146 -6.00 -0.98 6.09
N THR A 147 -6.87 -1.37 5.17
CA THR A 147 -8.28 -1.65 5.44
C THR A 147 -8.50 -3.03 6.04
N ALA A 148 -9.72 -3.30 6.53
CA ALA A 148 -10.11 -4.62 7.02
C ALA A 148 -9.96 -5.73 5.94
N VAL A 149 -10.16 -5.40 4.65
CA VAL A 149 -9.90 -6.32 3.53
C VAL A 149 -8.43 -6.71 3.47
N VAL A 150 -7.53 -5.73 3.59
CA VAL A 150 -6.07 -5.98 3.63
C VAL A 150 -5.69 -6.82 4.85
N ALA A 151 -6.26 -6.56 6.02
CA ALA A 151 -6.03 -7.38 7.21
C ALA A 151 -6.44 -8.84 6.99
N LYS A 152 -7.61 -9.06 6.39
CA LYS A 152 -8.13 -10.40 6.09
C LYS A 152 -7.27 -11.11 5.04
N THR A 153 -6.93 -10.43 3.95
CA THR A 153 -6.17 -11.04 2.83
C THR A 153 -4.71 -11.28 3.20
N SER A 154 -4.15 -10.46 4.08
CA SER A 154 -2.82 -10.71 4.65
C SER A 154 -2.78 -11.83 5.69
N ALA A 155 -3.92 -12.45 6.02
CA ALA A 155 -4.04 -13.46 7.07
C ALA A 155 -3.43 -13.02 8.42
N GLY A 156 -3.58 -11.73 8.75
CA GLY A 156 -3.05 -11.13 9.98
C GLY A 156 -1.61 -10.64 9.90
N ALA A 157 -0.87 -10.87 8.81
CA ALA A 157 0.51 -10.42 8.66
C ALA A 157 0.68 -8.90 8.82
N VAL A 158 -0.37 -8.11 8.49
CA VAL A 158 -0.38 -6.66 8.73
C VAL A 158 -0.11 -6.27 10.19
N ALA A 159 -0.34 -7.17 11.15
CA ALA A 159 -0.03 -6.93 12.56
C ALA A 159 1.48 -7.03 12.88
N HIS A 160 2.25 -7.67 12.02
CA HIS A 160 3.67 -7.97 12.24
C HIS A 160 4.59 -7.12 11.37
N VAL A 161 4.21 -6.86 10.12
CA VAL A 161 5.02 -6.06 9.18
C VAL A 161 4.74 -4.58 9.35
N PRO A 162 5.74 -3.74 9.64
CA PRO A 162 5.59 -2.29 9.63
C PRO A 162 5.22 -1.78 8.24
N VAL A 163 4.23 -0.91 8.14
CA VAL A 163 3.83 -0.28 6.88
C VAL A 163 4.02 1.22 6.96
N ALA A 164 4.81 1.78 6.06
CA ALA A 164 4.98 3.22 5.92
C ALA A 164 4.13 3.77 4.78
N ARG A 165 3.72 5.03 4.91
CA ARG A 165 2.87 5.70 3.93
C ARG A 165 3.49 7.03 3.51
N VAL A 166 3.86 7.14 2.24
CA VAL A 166 4.62 8.28 1.72
C VAL A 166 3.83 9.10 0.70
N PRO A 167 4.09 10.41 0.59
CA PRO A 167 3.39 11.25 -0.39
C PRO A 167 3.85 11.00 -1.82
N ASN A 168 5.10 10.54 -2.03
CA ASN A 168 5.74 10.47 -3.34
C ASN A 168 6.77 9.32 -3.37
N ILE A 169 6.53 8.30 -4.20
CA ILE A 169 7.46 7.17 -4.36
C ILE A 169 8.79 7.58 -5.00
N PRO A 170 8.85 8.30 -6.13
CA PRO A 170 10.13 8.76 -6.71
C PRO A 170 11.02 9.54 -5.73
N ALA A 171 10.44 10.38 -4.87
CA ALA A 171 11.21 11.11 -3.85
C ALA A 171 11.77 10.14 -2.78
N LEU A 172 10.94 9.19 -2.31
CA LEU A 172 11.39 8.14 -1.41
C LEU A 172 12.57 7.35 -1.98
N LEU A 173 12.49 6.91 -3.24
CA LEU A 173 13.55 6.11 -3.86
C LEU A 173 14.88 6.87 -3.87
N LYS A 174 14.86 8.18 -4.18
CA LYS A 174 16.05 9.03 -4.09
C LYS A 174 16.63 9.10 -2.68
N ASP A 175 15.77 9.17 -1.67
CA ASP A 175 16.21 9.27 -0.27
C ASP A 175 16.74 7.94 0.25
N LEU A 176 16.17 6.80 -0.15
CA LEU A 176 16.70 5.47 0.13
C LEU A 176 18.10 5.28 -0.45
N LYS A 177 18.33 5.69 -1.70
CA LYS A 177 19.66 5.64 -2.36
C LYS A 177 20.72 6.45 -1.61
N LYS A 178 20.36 7.65 -1.12
CA LYS A 178 21.28 8.45 -0.28
C LYS A 178 21.67 7.75 1.03
N GLN A 179 20.81 6.85 1.50
CA GLN A 179 21.04 6.05 2.71
C GLN A 179 21.74 4.71 2.42
N GLY A 180 22.19 4.49 1.19
CA GLY A 180 22.89 3.28 0.79
C GLY A 180 22.00 2.07 0.50
N VAL A 181 20.69 2.29 0.31
CA VAL A 181 19.75 1.23 -0.06
C VAL A 181 19.62 1.19 -1.57
N TRP A 182 19.97 0.06 -2.19
CA TRP A 182 19.81 -0.18 -3.62
C TRP A 182 18.33 -0.36 -3.98
N VAL A 183 17.91 0.23 -5.08
CA VAL A 183 16.51 0.22 -5.53
C VAL A 183 16.37 -0.65 -6.78
N PHE A 184 15.64 -1.75 -6.63
CA PHE A 184 15.36 -2.73 -7.68
C PHE A 184 13.91 -2.58 -8.12
N GLY A 185 13.70 -2.14 -9.37
CA GLY A 185 12.39 -2.03 -9.97
C GLY A 185 12.06 -3.27 -10.81
N THR A 186 10.77 -3.60 -10.92
CA THR A 186 10.30 -4.74 -11.71
C THR A 186 9.64 -4.27 -12.98
N ALA A 187 10.15 -4.70 -14.13
CA ALA A 187 9.59 -4.40 -15.43
C ALA A 187 9.65 -5.62 -16.36
N ALA A 188 8.65 -5.78 -17.22
CA ALA A 188 8.64 -6.89 -18.18
C ALA A 188 9.78 -6.81 -19.20
N ASP A 189 10.24 -5.59 -19.48
CA ASP A 189 11.36 -5.25 -20.36
C ASP A 189 12.62 -4.85 -19.59
N GLY A 190 12.73 -5.28 -18.33
CA GLY A 190 13.89 -5.01 -17.48
C GLY A 190 15.19 -5.50 -18.11
N THR A 191 16.24 -4.73 -17.93
CA THR A 191 17.55 -4.95 -18.57
C THR A 191 18.34 -6.11 -17.93
N THR A 192 17.99 -6.50 -16.71
CA THR A 192 18.64 -7.56 -15.94
C THR A 192 17.63 -8.65 -15.62
N ALA A 193 17.99 -9.92 -15.83
CA ALA A 193 17.17 -11.00 -15.33
C ALA A 193 17.27 -11.08 -13.81
N LEU A 194 16.14 -11.32 -13.13
CA LEU A 194 16.08 -11.39 -11.67
C LEU A 194 17.16 -12.30 -11.08
N TYR A 195 17.43 -13.43 -11.72
CA TYR A 195 18.37 -14.42 -11.19
C TYR A 195 19.86 -14.03 -11.36
N ASP A 196 20.13 -12.96 -12.11
CA ASP A 196 21.46 -12.38 -12.28
C ASP A 196 21.68 -11.13 -11.40
N ALA A 197 20.63 -10.71 -10.66
CA ALA A 197 20.69 -9.57 -9.75
C ALA A 197 21.38 -9.92 -8.42
N ASP A 198 22.05 -8.94 -7.79
CA ASP A 198 22.61 -9.09 -6.45
C ASP A 198 21.69 -8.41 -5.41
N LEU A 199 20.93 -9.23 -4.67
CA LEU A 199 19.99 -8.79 -3.65
C LEU A 199 20.49 -9.01 -2.21
N LYS A 200 21.77 -9.26 -2.00
CA LYS A 200 22.33 -9.60 -0.69
C LYS A 200 22.41 -8.41 0.26
N GLY A 201 22.76 -7.23 -0.24
CA GLY A 201 22.91 -6.01 0.57
C GLY A 201 21.57 -5.29 0.84
N PRO A 202 21.66 -4.04 1.37
CA PRO A 202 20.48 -3.20 1.60
C PRO A 202 19.66 -3.00 0.33
N ALA A 203 18.39 -3.42 0.33
CA ALA A 203 17.57 -3.44 -0.89
C ALA A 203 16.14 -2.95 -0.66
N ALA A 204 15.61 -2.22 -1.65
CA ALA A 204 14.19 -1.87 -1.79
C ALA A 204 13.68 -2.42 -3.12
N ILE A 205 12.74 -3.35 -3.05
CA ILE A 205 12.10 -3.97 -4.22
C ILE A 205 10.81 -3.21 -4.53
N VAL A 206 10.75 -2.61 -5.72
CA VAL A 206 9.60 -1.81 -6.19
C VAL A 206 8.69 -2.67 -7.03
N ILE A 207 7.44 -2.78 -6.62
CA ILE A 207 6.39 -3.55 -7.29
C ILE A 207 5.37 -2.57 -7.88
N GLY A 208 5.18 -2.62 -9.19
CA GLY A 208 4.18 -1.83 -9.90
C GLY A 208 2.81 -2.48 -9.94
N SER A 209 1.82 -1.75 -10.47
CA SER A 209 0.45 -2.23 -10.69
C SER A 209 0.38 -3.31 -11.77
N GLU A 210 -0.72 -4.10 -11.77
CA GLU A 210 -0.91 -5.23 -12.71
C GLU A 210 -1.06 -4.80 -14.18
N GLY A 211 -1.64 -3.64 -14.42
CA GLY A 211 -1.90 -3.17 -15.79
C GLY A 211 -0.75 -2.36 -16.38
N ASP A 212 -0.38 -1.32 -15.64
CA ASP A 212 0.56 -0.31 -16.12
C ASP A 212 2.01 -0.54 -15.62
N GLY A 213 2.22 -1.51 -14.72
CA GLY A 213 3.50 -1.72 -14.06
C GLY A 213 3.85 -0.56 -13.12
N MET A 214 5.14 -0.25 -13.01
CA MET A 214 5.62 0.91 -12.27
C MET A 214 5.36 2.20 -13.03
N THR A 215 5.11 3.29 -12.30
CA THR A 215 5.08 4.62 -12.93
C THR A 215 6.44 4.94 -13.54
N ARG A 216 6.43 5.68 -14.68
CA ARG A 216 7.67 6.07 -15.37
C ARG A 216 8.68 6.74 -14.43
N LEU A 217 8.22 7.63 -13.56
CA LEU A 217 9.10 8.32 -12.62
C LEU A 217 9.65 7.39 -11.53
N ALA A 218 8.93 6.35 -11.11
CA ALA A 218 9.46 5.35 -10.20
C ALA A 218 10.54 4.53 -10.89
N ALA A 219 10.29 4.04 -12.11
CA ALA A 219 11.25 3.28 -12.90
C ALA A 219 12.55 4.06 -13.16
N GLU A 220 12.46 5.34 -13.54
CA GLU A 220 13.62 6.23 -13.75
C GLU A 220 14.47 6.46 -12.47
N ASN A 221 13.91 6.19 -11.29
CA ASN A 221 14.60 6.34 -10.01
C ASN A 221 15.10 5.01 -9.43
N CYS A 222 14.83 3.88 -10.06
CA CYS A 222 15.46 2.61 -9.72
C CYS A 222 16.93 2.60 -10.15
N ASP A 223 17.77 1.86 -9.41
CA ASP A 223 19.15 1.61 -9.80
C ASP A 223 19.22 0.49 -10.82
N PHE A 224 18.34 -0.50 -10.68
CA PHE A 224 18.22 -1.65 -11.58
C PHE A 224 16.76 -1.86 -11.97
N LEU A 225 16.52 -2.27 -13.21
CA LEU A 225 15.23 -2.74 -13.70
C LEU A 225 15.36 -4.23 -14.01
N GLU A 226 14.64 -5.04 -13.24
CA GLU A 226 14.73 -6.48 -13.31
C GLU A 226 13.49 -7.07 -13.95
N SER A 227 13.72 -8.13 -14.73
CA SER A 227 12.64 -8.91 -15.34
C SER A 227 12.59 -10.31 -14.76
N ILE A 228 11.38 -10.81 -14.51
CA ILE A 228 11.14 -12.22 -14.22
C ILE A 228 11.06 -12.95 -15.57
N PRO A 229 11.92 -13.96 -15.83
CA PRO A 229 11.91 -14.65 -17.11
C PRO A 229 10.58 -15.35 -17.39
N MET A 230 9.86 -14.92 -18.44
CA MET A 230 8.61 -15.49 -18.87
C MET A 230 8.84 -16.55 -19.95
N ARG A 231 8.31 -17.75 -19.75
CA ARG A 231 8.44 -18.90 -20.69
C ARG A 231 7.15 -19.16 -21.45
N GLY A 232 6.08 -18.47 -21.11
CA GLY A 232 4.76 -18.60 -21.71
C GLY A 232 4.46 -17.53 -22.76
N LYS A 233 3.17 -17.41 -23.11
CA LYS A 233 2.67 -16.39 -24.04
C LYS A 233 2.30 -15.06 -23.34
N LEU A 234 2.07 -15.08 -22.04
CA LEU A 234 1.79 -13.88 -21.26
C LEU A 234 3.10 -13.22 -20.86
N ASN A 235 3.11 -11.90 -20.83
CA ASN A 235 4.29 -11.07 -20.55
C ASN A 235 4.32 -10.51 -19.12
N SER A 236 3.33 -10.84 -18.30
CA SER A 236 3.24 -10.35 -16.91
C SER A 236 2.60 -11.36 -15.97
N LEU A 237 2.91 -11.22 -14.69
CA LEU A 237 2.29 -11.92 -13.57
C LEU A 237 1.38 -10.98 -12.80
N ASN A 238 0.50 -11.55 -11.97
CA ASN A 238 -0.17 -10.80 -10.92
C ASN A 238 0.87 -10.13 -10.01
N ALA A 239 0.62 -8.89 -9.58
CA ALA A 239 1.59 -8.09 -8.81
C ALA A 239 2.05 -8.79 -7.51
N SER A 240 1.14 -9.47 -6.79
CA SER A 240 1.52 -10.19 -5.57
C SER A 240 2.33 -11.47 -5.87
N ALA A 241 2.09 -12.12 -7.01
CA ALA A 241 2.90 -13.26 -7.46
C ALA A 241 4.32 -12.82 -7.85
N ALA A 242 4.44 -11.70 -8.58
CA ALA A 242 5.73 -11.11 -8.91
C ALA A 242 6.50 -10.73 -7.63
N ALA A 243 5.84 -10.08 -6.67
CA ALA A 243 6.43 -9.74 -5.37
C ALA A 243 6.94 -10.98 -4.64
N ALA A 244 6.20 -12.09 -4.65
CA ALA A 244 6.62 -13.33 -3.99
C ALA A 244 7.90 -13.90 -4.61
N ILE A 245 8.00 -13.92 -5.92
CA ILE A 245 9.20 -14.43 -6.63
C ILE A 245 10.42 -13.57 -6.29
N LEU A 246 10.31 -12.25 -6.35
CA LEU A 246 11.39 -11.31 -6.06
C LEU A 246 11.87 -11.39 -4.62
N LEU A 247 10.92 -11.41 -3.68
CA LEU A 247 11.26 -11.47 -2.26
C LEU A 247 11.94 -12.80 -1.89
N TYR A 248 11.45 -13.91 -2.43
CA TYR A 248 12.07 -15.21 -2.15
C TYR A 248 13.41 -15.42 -2.88
N GLU A 249 13.64 -14.75 -4.00
CA GLU A 249 14.99 -14.68 -4.57
C GLU A 249 15.94 -13.89 -3.64
N ALA A 250 15.50 -12.76 -3.11
CA ALA A 250 16.29 -12.03 -2.11
C ALA A 250 16.56 -12.88 -0.85
N VAL A 251 15.56 -13.60 -0.34
CA VAL A 251 15.71 -14.53 0.79
C VAL A 251 16.74 -15.62 0.45
N ARG A 252 16.60 -16.27 -0.70
CA ARG A 252 17.53 -17.32 -1.15
C ARG A 252 18.98 -16.83 -1.16
N GLN A 253 19.22 -15.63 -1.67
CA GLN A 253 20.56 -15.06 -1.75
C GLN A 253 21.13 -14.68 -0.38
N ARG A 254 20.27 -14.22 0.54
CA ARG A 254 20.67 -13.79 1.90
C ARG A 254 20.86 -14.97 2.86
N MET A 255 20.37 -16.17 2.53
CA MET A 255 20.57 -17.41 3.28
C MET A 255 21.82 -18.18 2.85
N ALA A 256 22.42 -17.83 1.72
CA ALA A 256 23.63 -18.46 1.16
C ALA A 256 24.90 -17.73 1.62
#